data_3e5c1bd36dd36c7fe4e028c355e0d2cd
#
_entry.id   3e5c1bd36dd36c7fe4e028c355e0d2cd
#
_cell.length_a   1.000
_cell.length_b   1.000
_cell.length_c   1.000
_cell.angle_alpha   90.00
_cell.angle_beta   90.00
_cell.angle_gamma   90.00
#
_symmetry.space_group_name_H-M   'P 1'
#
loop_
_entity.id
_entity.type
_entity.pdbx_description
1 polymer ?
#
loop_
_entity_poly.entity_id
_entity_poly.type
_entity_poly.pdbx_seq_one_letter_code
_entity_poly.pdbx_strand_id
1 'polypeptide(L)'
;VAGIALLALIALLAGQRFNGASSSQTPASASAGAPASEAGGMGGAGVGVAPVRAPDISQMSPRERADRLYDRVMRLSEEGKQDSVALFAQMGISAYQMLPEQDADSRYDMGRIAEVAGALPLARAQADSILAVDPNHLLGLILAISTARAAGDSAGVHTFEAKLVAAQSAELSRNLPEYQRHEREIATAVDAAGKTGSTR
;
A
#
# COMPACT_ATOMS: atom_id res chain seq x y z
N VAL A 1 17.10 -9.11 46.55
CA VAL A 1 17.46 -7.71 46.79
C VAL A 1 18.44 -7.29 45.71
N ALA A 2 18.01 -6.57 44.70
CA ALA A 2 18.80 -5.61 43.93
C ALA A 2 17.92 -5.02 42.84
N GLY A 3 17.58 -3.75 42.99
CA GLY A 3 16.86 -2.95 42.01
C GLY A 3 17.78 -2.57 40.85
N ILE A 4 17.22 -2.48 39.68
CA ILE A 4 17.89 -1.88 38.53
C ILE A 4 17.06 -0.71 38.07
N ALA A 5 17.68 0.45 38.13
CA ALA A 5 17.16 1.74 37.77
C ALA A 5 16.99 1.85 36.25
N LEU A 6 15.82 2.35 35.88
CA LEU A 6 15.46 2.73 34.50
C LEU A 6 16.07 4.11 34.24
N LEU A 7 17.01 4.22 33.31
CA LEU A 7 17.48 5.49 32.77
C LEU A 7 16.77 5.79 31.47
N ALA A 8 15.81 6.69 31.51
CA ALA A 8 15.21 7.32 30.34
C ALA A 8 16.16 8.39 29.78
N LEU A 9 16.63 8.19 28.58
CA LEU A 9 17.39 9.20 27.86
C LEU A 9 16.46 9.91 26.88
N ILE A 10 15.97 11.08 27.25
CA ILE A 10 15.24 12.00 26.39
C ILE A 10 16.29 12.84 25.66
N ALA A 11 16.48 12.59 24.36
CA ALA A 11 17.24 13.46 23.51
C ALA A 11 16.34 14.54 22.93
N LEU A 12 16.46 15.74 23.47
CA LEU A 12 15.88 16.98 23.01
C LEU A 12 16.71 17.47 21.81
N LEU A 13 16.19 17.47 20.58
CA LEU A 13 16.82 18.16 19.47
C LEU A 13 16.01 19.40 19.11
N ALA A 14 16.67 20.50 19.42
CA ALA A 14 16.22 21.87 19.24
C ALA A 14 16.06 22.25 17.76
N GLY A 15 15.10 23.15 17.55
CA GLY A 15 14.68 23.73 16.30
C GLY A 15 15.75 24.38 15.42
N GLN A 16 15.49 24.31 14.14
CA GLN A 16 16.06 25.26 13.19
C GLN A 16 14.93 26.08 12.59
N ARG A 17 14.95 27.33 12.97
CA ARG A 17 14.13 28.39 12.40
C ARG A 17 14.69 28.72 11.01
N PHE A 18 13.94 28.47 9.96
CA PHE A 18 14.21 29.14 8.69
C PHE A 18 13.40 30.43 8.65
N ASN A 19 14.15 31.54 8.75
CA ASN A 19 13.69 32.87 8.50
C ASN A 19 13.93 33.13 7.01
N GLY A 20 12.90 33.29 6.20
CA GLY A 20 12.99 33.57 4.78
C GLY A 20 11.97 34.62 4.35
N ALA A 21 12.46 35.75 4.10
CA ALA A 21 11.88 37.04 3.77
C ALA A 21 10.70 37.01 2.78
N SER A 22 9.71 37.80 3.14
CA SER A 22 8.63 38.30 2.30
C SER A 22 9.17 39.15 1.13
N SER A 23 8.69 38.89 -0.07
CA SER A 23 8.73 39.87 -1.17
C SER A 23 7.33 39.90 -1.78
N SER A 24 6.64 40.94 -1.39
CA SER A 24 5.38 41.38 -1.98
C SER A 24 5.65 41.99 -3.35
N GLN A 25 4.98 41.56 -4.39
CA GLN A 25 4.70 42.37 -5.56
C GLN A 25 3.33 42.02 -6.13
N THR A 26 2.42 42.95 -6.03
CA THR A 26 1.10 43.02 -6.61
C THR A 26 1.12 43.83 -7.89
N PRO A 27 0.07 43.95 -8.68
CA PRO A 27 0.01 43.52 -10.08
C PRO A 27 -0.03 44.74 -11.04
N ALA A 28 0.22 44.49 -12.30
CA ALA A 28 -0.13 45.43 -13.34
C ALA A 28 -0.93 44.73 -14.42
N SER A 29 -2.18 45.16 -14.52
CA SER A 29 -3.07 44.93 -15.66
C SER A 29 -2.55 45.65 -16.90
N ALA A 30 -2.54 44.98 -18.03
CA ALA A 30 -2.67 45.65 -19.32
C ALA A 30 -3.29 44.70 -20.34
N SER A 31 -4.31 45.25 -20.92
CA SER A 31 -5.25 44.78 -21.92
C SER A 31 -4.65 44.80 -23.35
N ALA A 32 -5.30 44.03 -24.20
CA ALA A 32 -5.53 44.21 -25.64
C ALA A 32 -4.48 43.68 -26.65
N GLY A 33 -5.00 42.94 -27.61
CA GLY A 33 -4.49 42.93 -28.97
C GLY A 33 -4.40 41.53 -29.60
N ALA A 34 -5.49 41.06 -30.23
CA ALA A 34 -5.36 40.12 -31.35
C ALA A 34 -4.86 40.89 -32.59
N PRO A 35 -4.17 40.24 -33.52
CA PRO A 35 -4.93 39.72 -34.67
C PRO A 35 -4.47 38.35 -35.19
N ALA A 36 -5.37 37.75 -35.94
CA ALA A 36 -5.24 36.54 -36.73
C ALA A 36 -4.16 36.69 -37.82
N SER A 37 -3.51 35.60 -38.17
CA SER A 37 -2.98 35.34 -39.48
C SER A 37 -3.00 33.84 -39.78
N GLU A 38 -3.71 33.53 -40.85
CA GLU A 38 -3.72 32.24 -41.53
C GLU A 38 -2.35 31.98 -42.16
N ALA A 39 -1.95 30.76 -42.28
CA ALA A 39 -1.74 30.03 -43.52
C ALA A 39 -0.78 28.85 -43.38
N GLY A 40 -1.09 27.76 -44.00
CA GLY A 40 -0.12 26.87 -44.62
C GLY A 40 -0.05 25.47 -44.04
N GLY A 41 -0.82 24.59 -44.68
CA GLY A 41 -0.83 23.15 -44.45
C GLY A 41 0.48 22.46 -44.77
N MET A 42 0.60 21.25 -44.28
CA MET A 42 1.04 20.06 -45.03
C MET A 42 0.88 18.84 -44.11
N GLY A 43 0.29 17.83 -44.74
CA GLY A 43 -0.13 16.60 -44.10
C GLY A 43 0.99 15.79 -43.47
N GLY A 44 0.65 15.25 -42.32
CA GLY A 44 1.29 14.12 -41.68
C GLY A 44 0.16 13.29 -41.08
N ALA A 45 -0.15 12.15 -41.69
CA ALA A 45 -1.06 11.16 -41.16
C ALA A 45 -0.45 10.57 -39.90
N GLY A 46 -0.53 11.33 -38.79
CA GLY A 46 -0.31 10.83 -37.45
C GLY A 46 -1.54 10.05 -37.05
N VAL A 47 -1.42 8.73 -36.90
CA VAL A 47 -2.40 7.90 -36.22
C VAL A 47 -2.67 8.58 -34.87
N GLY A 48 -3.81 9.26 -34.80
CA GLY A 48 -4.27 9.94 -33.62
C GLY A 48 -4.56 8.90 -32.54
N VAL A 49 -3.57 8.64 -31.71
CA VAL A 49 -3.84 8.04 -30.41
C VAL A 49 -4.65 9.07 -29.66
N ALA A 50 -5.98 8.85 -29.63
CA ALA A 50 -6.86 9.68 -28.84
C ALA A 50 -6.27 9.75 -27.43
N PRO A 51 -6.13 10.93 -26.83
CA PRO A 51 -5.62 11.04 -25.48
C PRO A 51 -6.54 10.19 -24.61
N VAL A 52 -5.98 9.13 -24.00
CA VAL A 52 -6.70 8.29 -23.05
C VAL A 52 -7.11 9.23 -21.92
N ARG A 53 -8.38 9.65 -21.94
CA ARG A 53 -8.93 10.52 -20.92
C ARG A 53 -8.76 9.81 -19.60
N ALA A 54 -8.03 10.44 -18.68
CA ALA A 54 -7.90 9.91 -17.34
C ALA A 54 -9.31 9.64 -16.78
N PRO A 55 -9.55 8.47 -16.19
CA PRO A 55 -10.87 8.15 -15.66
C PRO A 55 -11.29 9.21 -14.64
N ASP A 56 -12.53 9.63 -14.71
CA ASP A 56 -13.09 10.59 -13.75
C ASP A 56 -13.19 9.92 -12.37
N ILE A 57 -12.33 10.35 -11.46
CA ILE A 57 -12.26 9.84 -10.08
C ILE A 57 -13.17 10.61 -9.11
N SER A 58 -13.86 11.66 -9.59
CA SER A 58 -14.67 12.54 -8.73
C SER A 58 -15.88 11.82 -8.12
N GLN A 59 -16.39 10.80 -8.80
CA GLN A 59 -17.55 10.00 -8.37
C GLN A 59 -17.17 8.77 -7.54
N MET A 60 -15.88 8.51 -7.36
CA MET A 60 -15.43 7.33 -6.64
C MET A 60 -15.48 7.53 -5.13
N SER A 61 -15.92 6.51 -4.42
CA SER A 61 -15.82 6.46 -2.96
C SER A 61 -14.36 6.52 -2.48
N PRO A 62 -14.11 6.92 -1.22
CA PRO A 62 -12.76 6.87 -0.65
C PRO A 62 -12.13 5.47 -0.76
N ARG A 63 -12.91 4.41 -0.54
CA ARG A 63 -12.46 3.02 -0.65
C ARG A 63 -12.01 2.69 -2.07
N GLU A 64 -12.84 2.95 -3.08
CA GLU A 64 -12.49 2.69 -4.48
C GLU A 64 -11.24 3.42 -4.93
N ARG A 65 -11.00 4.65 -4.41
CA ARG A 65 -9.77 5.38 -4.69
C ARG A 65 -8.54 4.71 -4.08
N ALA A 66 -8.67 4.21 -2.83
CA ALA A 66 -7.60 3.47 -2.16
C ALA A 66 -7.28 2.16 -2.90
N ASP A 67 -8.31 1.40 -3.29
CA ASP A 67 -8.18 0.14 -4.01
C ASP A 67 -7.47 0.33 -5.36
N ARG A 68 -7.78 1.41 -6.10
CA ARG A 68 -7.05 1.73 -7.34
C ARG A 68 -5.56 2.06 -7.11
N LEU A 69 -5.24 2.67 -5.99
CA LEU A 69 -3.83 2.89 -5.62
C LEU A 69 -3.14 1.57 -5.28
N TYR A 70 -3.83 0.68 -4.58
CA TYR A 70 -3.36 -0.68 -4.34
C TYR A 70 -3.02 -1.40 -5.65
N ASP A 71 -3.98 -1.51 -6.56
CA ASP A 71 -3.78 -2.16 -7.86
C ASP A 71 -2.61 -1.56 -8.64
N ARG A 72 -2.47 -0.23 -8.58
CA ARG A 72 -1.36 0.46 -9.24
C ARG A 72 -0.02 0.10 -8.62
N VAL A 73 0.08 0.10 -7.28
CA VAL A 73 1.32 -0.24 -6.57
C VAL A 73 1.71 -1.68 -6.83
N MET A 74 0.77 -2.63 -6.75
CA MET A 74 1.04 -4.04 -7.01
C MET A 74 1.55 -4.25 -8.43
N ARG A 75 0.89 -3.68 -9.43
CA ARG A 75 1.34 -3.75 -10.82
C ARG A 75 2.73 -3.14 -11.03
N LEU A 76 3.02 -1.98 -10.45
CA LEU A 76 4.34 -1.35 -10.55
C LEU A 76 5.43 -2.20 -9.88
N SER A 77 5.10 -2.87 -8.79
CA SER A 77 5.99 -3.81 -8.11
C SER A 77 6.29 -5.03 -8.98
N GLU A 78 5.28 -5.62 -9.63
CA GLU A 78 5.43 -6.73 -10.58
C GLU A 78 6.28 -6.33 -11.80
N GLU A 79 6.14 -5.09 -12.26
CA GLU A 79 6.93 -4.51 -13.35
C GLU A 79 8.36 -4.11 -12.92
N GLY A 80 8.73 -4.25 -11.65
CA GLY A 80 10.04 -3.89 -11.10
C GLY A 80 10.31 -2.38 -11.02
N LYS A 81 9.28 -1.54 -11.11
CA LYS A 81 9.38 -0.06 -11.14
C LYS A 81 9.45 0.53 -9.73
N GLN A 82 10.53 0.25 -8.99
CA GLN A 82 10.65 0.58 -7.57
C GLN A 82 10.52 2.08 -7.25
N ASP A 83 11.05 2.98 -8.07
CA ASP A 83 10.89 4.42 -7.87
C ASP A 83 9.42 4.85 -7.89
N SER A 84 8.64 4.27 -8.81
CA SER A 84 7.21 4.51 -8.90
C SER A 84 6.45 3.86 -7.73
N VAL A 85 6.87 2.67 -7.30
CA VAL A 85 6.32 2.02 -6.10
C VAL A 85 6.46 2.94 -4.90
N ALA A 86 7.65 3.49 -4.64
CA ALA A 86 7.89 4.38 -3.50
C ALA A 86 6.93 5.58 -3.48
N LEU A 87 6.70 6.19 -4.65
CA LEU A 87 5.79 7.34 -4.77
C LEU A 87 4.32 6.95 -4.52
N PHE A 88 3.82 5.91 -5.23
CA PHE A 88 2.41 5.53 -5.14
C PHE A 88 2.05 4.80 -3.87
N ALA A 89 3.01 4.10 -3.24
CA ALA A 89 2.82 3.44 -1.96
C ALA A 89 2.47 4.43 -0.85
N GLN A 90 3.17 5.57 -0.80
CA GLN A 90 2.86 6.60 0.18
C GLN A 90 1.44 7.16 0.02
N MET A 91 1.01 7.36 -1.22
CA MET A 91 -0.35 7.79 -1.53
C MET A 91 -1.38 6.73 -1.14
N GLY A 92 -1.13 5.45 -1.46
CA GLY A 92 -2.01 4.34 -1.12
C GLY A 92 -2.16 4.14 0.38
N ILE A 93 -1.06 4.11 1.12
CA ILE A 93 -1.07 4.00 2.59
C ILE A 93 -1.91 5.14 3.20
N SER A 94 -1.67 6.38 2.75
CA SER A 94 -2.43 7.53 3.24
C SER A 94 -3.93 7.43 2.92
N ALA A 95 -4.27 6.94 1.73
CA ALA A 95 -5.67 6.75 1.33
C ALA A 95 -6.38 5.72 2.23
N TYR A 96 -5.74 4.58 2.52
CA TYR A 96 -6.30 3.59 3.45
C TYR A 96 -6.39 4.10 4.88
N GLN A 97 -5.40 4.86 5.37
CA GLN A 97 -5.43 5.46 6.70
C GLN A 97 -6.57 6.47 6.89
N MET A 98 -7.01 7.11 5.82
CA MET A 98 -8.11 8.07 5.83
C MET A 98 -9.49 7.42 5.73
N LEU A 99 -9.59 6.11 5.55
CA LEU A 99 -10.88 5.42 5.55
C LEU A 99 -11.54 5.52 6.94
N PRO A 100 -12.86 5.74 7.00
CA PRO A 100 -13.57 5.85 8.28
C PRO A 100 -13.55 4.56 9.09
N GLU A 101 -13.49 3.42 8.38
CA GLU A 101 -13.38 2.09 8.97
C GLU A 101 -12.22 1.34 8.31
N GLN A 102 -11.46 0.63 9.12
CA GLN A 102 -10.35 -0.21 8.67
C GLN A 102 -10.67 -1.67 9.03
N ASP A 103 -11.32 -2.34 8.09
CA ASP A 103 -11.60 -3.76 8.14
C ASP A 103 -10.35 -4.61 7.84
N ALA A 104 -10.48 -5.93 7.86
CA ALA A 104 -9.38 -6.84 7.59
C ALA A 104 -8.82 -6.68 6.17
N ASP A 105 -9.69 -6.42 5.20
CA ASP A 105 -9.33 -6.23 3.80
C ASP A 105 -8.49 -4.95 3.60
N SER A 106 -8.97 -3.81 4.12
CA SER A 106 -8.22 -2.55 4.03
C SER A 106 -6.87 -2.59 4.76
N ARG A 107 -6.80 -3.30 5.89
CA ARG A 107 -5.55 -3.53 6.61
C ARG A 107 -4.59 -4.41 5.81
N TYR A 108 -5.11 -5.48 5.19
CA TYR A 108 -4.31 -6.36 4.35
C TYR A 108 -3.73 -5.58 3.17
N ASP A 109 -4.55 -4.85 2.43
CA ASP A 109 -4.12 -4.06 1.29
C ASP A 109 -3.05 -3.01 1.67
N MET A 110 -3.29 -2.27 2.76
CA MET A 110 -2.31 -1.32 3.28
C MET A 110 -1.00 -2.02 3.69
N GLY A 111 -1.10 -3.20 4.32
CA GLY A 111 0.05 -4.01 4.69
C GLY A 111 0.84 -4.50 3.49
N ARG A 112 0.16 -4.93 2.42
CA ARG A 112 0.81 -5.35 1.16
C ARG A 112 1.51 -4.19 0.45
N ILE A 113 0.88 -3.00 0.41
CA ILE A 113 1.54 -1.79 -0.09
C ILE A 113 2.80 -1.49 0.72
N ALA A 114 2.71 -1.53 2.05
CA ALA A 114 3.83 -1.26 2.94
C ALA A 114 4.97 -2.28 2.74
N GLU A 115 4.64 -3.55 2.54
CA GLU A 115 5.61 -4.62 2.29
C GLU A 115 6.41 -4.36 1.01
N VAL A 116 5.76 -4.13 -0.13
CA VAL A 116 6.45 -3.90 -1.41
C VAL A 116 7.22 -2.58 -1.44
N ALA A 117 6.84 -1.63 -0.59
CA ALA A 117 7.57 -0.38 -0.37
C ALA A 117 8.72 -0.50 0.64
N GLY A 118 8.95 -1.68 1.23
CA GLY A 118 9.99 -1.90 2.24
C GLY A 118 9.66 -1.38 3.64
N ALA A 119 8.44 -0.91 3.88
CA ALA A 119 7.98 -0.43 5.18
C ALA A 119 7.51 -1.62 6.07
N LEU A 120 8.39 -2.59 6.28
CA LEU A 120 8.09 -3.85 6.97
C LEU A 120 7.46 -3.69 8.36
N PRO A 121 7.88 -2.72 9.22
CA PRO A 121 7.22 -2.52 10.51
C PRO A 121 5.73 -2.17 10.39
N LEU A 122 5.36 -1.37 9.38
CA LEU A 122 3.95 -1.04 9.11
C LEU A 122 3.19 -2.26 8.60
N ALA A 123 3.77 -3.01 7.66
CA ALA A 123 3.16 -4.24 7.16
C ALA A 123 2.89 -5.23 8.30
N ARG A 124 3.86 -5.43 9.18
CA ARG A 124 3.71 -6.29 10.36
C ARG A 124 2.61 -5.79 11.30
N ALA A 125 2.55 -4.50 11.58
CA ALA A 125 1.51 -3.92 12.43
C ALA A 125 0.10 -4.14 11.87
N GLN A 126 -0.06 -4.14 10.53
CA GLN A 126 -1.35 -4.47 9.92
C GLN A 126 -1.69 -5.95 10.09
N ALA A 127 -0.75 -6.86 9.89
CA ALA A 127 -0.94 -8.29 10.16
C ALA A 127 -1.37 -8.54 11.61
N ASP A 128 -0.65 -7.96 12.55
CA ASP A 128 -0.94 -8.10 13.98
C ASP A 128 -2.33 -7.53 14.34
N SER A 129 -2.74 -6.44 13.70
CA SER A 129 -4.07 -5.85 13.91
C SER A 129 -5.20 -6.74 13.40
N ILE A 130 -5.02 -7.40 12.25
CA ILE A 130 -5.98 -8.37 11.74
C ILE A 130 -6.05 -9.57 12.69
N LEU A 131 -4.91 -10.15 13.05
CA LEU A 131 -4.82 -11.35 13.88
C LEU A 131 -5.22 -11.13 15.33
N ALA A 132 -5.21 -9.89 15.82
CA ALA A 132 -5.73 -9.54 17.14
C ALA A 132 -7.26 -9.65 17.20
N VAL A 133 -7.95 -9.40 16.09
CA VAL A 133 -9.41 -9.52 15.97
C VAL A 133 -9.80 -10.95 15.63
N ASP A 134 -9.12 -11.56 14.66
CA ASP A 134 -9.36 -12.93 14.22
C ASP A 134 -8.02 -13.65 14.04
N PRO A 135 -7.61 -14.47 15.01
CA PRO A 135 -6.30 -15.16 15.00
C PRO A 135 -6.11 -16.16 13.86
N ASN A 136 -7.18 -16.53 13.17
CA ASN A 136 -7.17 -17.48 12.07
C ASN A 136 -7.40 -16.84 10.70
N HIS A 137 -7.57 -15.53 10.64
CA HIS A 137 -7.85 -14.80 9.40
C HIS A 137 -6.76 -15.04 8.34
N LEU A 138 -7.13 -15.61 7.19
CA LEU A 138 -6.15 -16.05 6.19
C LEU A 138 -5.26 -14.92 5.70
N LEU A 139 -5.82 -13.75 5.38
CA LEU A 139 -5.03 -12.61 4.91
C LEU A 139 -4.06 -12.09 5.99
N GLY A 140 -4.50 -12.08 7.26
CA GLY A 140 -3.64 -11.74 8.38
C GLY A 140 -2.46 -12.69 8.52
N LEU A 141 -2.71 -14.00 8.41
CA LEU A 141 -1.67 -15.04 8.45
C LEU A 141 -0.70 -14.93 7.27
N ILE A 142 -1.20 -14.67 6.06
CA ILE A 142 -0.38 -14.49 4.86
C ILE A 142 0.56 -13.29 5.02
N LEU A 143 0.04 -12.16 5.48
CA LEU A 143 0.85 -10.96 5.72
C LEU A 143 1.87 -11.17 6.86
N ALA A 144 1.51 -11.93 7.91
CA ALA A 144 2.43 -12.30 8.98
C ALA A 144 3.56 -13.22 8.48
N ILE A 145 3.26 -14.18 7.60
CA ILE A 145 4.26 -15.05 6.98
C ILE A 145 5.25 -14.22 6.15
N SER A 146 4.75 -13.36 5.29
CA SER A 146 5.62 -12.57 4.41
C SER A 146 6.50 -11.60 5.17
N THR A 147 5.98 -10.93 6.19
CA THR A 147 6.75 -10.02 7.04
C THR A 147 7.76 -10.77 7.92
N ALA A 148 7.43 -11.96 8.46
CA ALA A 148 8.37 -12.80 9.19
C ALA A 148 9.51 -13.28 8.27
N ARG A 149 9.19 -13.68 7.03
CA ARG A 149 10.18 -14.07 6.04
C ARG A 149 11.14 -12.92 5.69
N ALA A 150 10.60 -11.73 5.47
CA ALA A 150 11.39 -10.53 5.19
C ALA A 150 12.29 -10.13 6.38
N ALA A 151 11.86 -10.43 7.61
CA ALA A 151 12.65 -10.21 8.84
C ALA A 151 13.65 -11.33 9.14
N GLY A 152 13.68 -12.43 8.39
CA GLY A 152 14.52 -13.59 8.67
C GLY A 152 14.05 -14.44 9.85
N ASP A 153 12.83 -14.24 10.34
CA ASP A 153 12.22 -15.00 11.44
C ASP A 153 11.66 -16.33 10.94
N SER A 154 12.53 -17.33 10.79
CA SER A 154 12.14 -18.66 10.35
C SER A 154 11.16 -19.35 11.29
N ALA A 155 11.25 -19.12 12.59
CA ALA A 155 10.33 -19.71 13.57
C ALA A 155 8.93 -19.12 13.43
N GLY A 156 8.83 -17.82 13.25
CA GLY A 156 7.58 -17.13 12.95
C GLY A 156 6.95 -17.61 11.65
N VAL A 157 7.74 -17.73 10.57
CA VAL A 157 7.27 -18.28 9.29
C VAL A 157 6.61 -19.64 9.51
N HIS A 158 7.31 -20.61 10.13
CA HIS A 158 6.75 -21.95 10.35
C HIS A 158 5.49 -21.93 11.21
N THR A 159 5.46 -21.06 12.24
CA THR A 159 4.30 -20.95 13.11
C THR A 159 3.05 -20.45 12.34
N PHE A 160 3.22 -19.41 11.53
CA PHE A 160 2.11 -18.85 10.76
C PHE A 160 1.70 -19.74 9.58
N GLU A 161 2.66 -20.40 8.91
CA GLU A 161 2.37 -21.39 7.86
C GLU A 161 1.54 -22.55 8.40
N ALA A 162 1.90 -23.11 9.55
CA ALA A 162 1.12 -24.17 10.19
C ALA A 162 -0.31 -23.74 10.55
N LYS A 163 -0.47 -22.50 11.06
CA LYS A 163 -1.79 -21.94 11.34
C LYS A 163 -2.61 -21.74 10.07
N LEU A 164 -1.99 -21.23 9.00
CA LEU A 164 -2.64 -20.99 7.71
C LEU A 164 -3.24 -22.29 7.15
N VAL A 165 -2.45 -23.36 7.12
CA VAL A 165 -2.88 -24.68 6.64
C VAL A 165 -4.00 -25.24 7.52
N ALA A 166 -3.90 -25.12 8.84
CA ALA A 166 -4.90 -25.61 9.78
C ALA A 166 -6.22 -24.84 9.69
N ALA A 167 -6.18 -23.53 9.47
CA ALA A 167 -7.36 -22.67 9.43
C ALA A 167 -8.09 -22.68 8.07
N GLN A 168 -7.38 -23.00 6.99
CA GLN A 168 -7.82 -22.80 5.61
C GLN A 168 -9.27 -23.25 5.36
N SER A 169 -9.60 -24.50 5.67
CA SER A 169 -10.90 -25.08 5.33
C SER A 169 -12.06 -24.38 6.07
N ALA A 170 -11.88 -24.12 7.36
CA ALA A 170 -12.88 -23.46 8.18
C ALA A 170 -13.07 -21.99 7.74
N GLU A 171 -11.97 -21.28 7.49
CA GLU A 171 -12.01 -19.90 7.09
C GLU A 171 -12.62 -19.70 5.70
N LEU A 172 -12.25 -20.51 4.71
CA LEU A 172 -12.84 -20.43 3.37
C LEU A 172 -14.36 -20.73 3.39
N SER A 173 -14.83 -21.57 4.30
CA SER A 173 -16.27 -21.84 4.44
C SER A 173 -17.09 -20.64 4.92
N ARG A 174 -16.45 -19.63 5.50
CA ARG A 174 -17.10 -18.36 5.90
C ARG A 174 -17.50 -17.49 4.69
N ASN A 175 -16.90 -17.75 3.53
CA ASN A 175 -17.22 -17.09 2.26
C ASN A 175 -17.12 -15.57 2.34
N LEU A 176 -16.07 -15.07 3.01
CA LEU A 176 -15.85 -13.64 3.20
C LEU A 176 -15.52 -12.96 1.86
N PRO A 177 -16.05 -11.74 1.60
CA PRO A 177 -15.79 -11.01 0.36
C PRO A 177 -14.30 -10.79 0.08
N GLU A 178 -13.53 -10.47 1.11
CA GLU A 178 -12.07 -10.28 1.01
C GLU A 178 -11.33 -11.55 0.61
N TYR A 179 -11.82 -12.74 0.98
CA TYR A 179 -11.22 -13.99 0.52
C TYR A 179 -11.48 -14.25 -0.95
N GLN A 180 -12.63 -13.84 -1.48
CA GLN A 180 -12.93 -13.94 -2.90
C GLN A 180 -12.04 -12.97 -3.71
N ARG A 181 -11.84 -11.75 -3.21
CA ARG A 181 -10.99 -10.74 -3.83
C ARG A 181 -9.53 -11.18 -3.91
N HIS A 182 -9.03 -11.86 -2.86
CA HIS A 182 -7.64 -12.32 -2.74
C HIS A 182 -7.48 -13.84 -2.91
N GLU A 183 -8.39 -14.48 -3.66
CA GLU A 183 -8.40 -15.94 -3.84
C GLU A 183 -7.06 -16.49 -4.34
N ARG A 184 -6.43 -15.80 -5.29
CA ARG A 184 -5.15 -16.21 -5.88
C ARG A 184 -4.00 -16.16 -4.88
N GLU A 185 -3.92 -15.11 -4.10
CA GLU A 185 -2.92 -14.94 -3.05
C GLU A 185 -3.07 -16.02 -1.97
N ILE A 186 -4.31 -16.29 -1.56
CA ILE A 186 -4.62 -17.31 -0.58
C ILE A 186 -4.21 -18.70 -1.11
N ALA A 187 -4.61 -19.06 -2.32
CA ALA A 187 -4.24 -20.34 -2.92
C ALA A 187 -2.73 -20.52 -3.02
N THR A 188 -2.02 -19.48 -3.48
CA THR A 188 -0.56 -19.51 -3.61
C THR A 188 0.13 -19.69 -2.24
N ALA A 189 -0.33 -18.97 -1.22
CA ALA A 189 0.25 -19.03 0.11
C ALA A 189 0.03 -20.38 0.78
N VAL A 190 -1.18 -20.95 0.64
CA VAL A 190 -1.53 -22.28 1.18
C VAL A 190 -0.70 -23.36 0.50
N ASP A 191 -0.57 -23.34 -0.82
CA ASP A 191 0.26 -24.29 -1.57
C ASP A 191 1.73 -24.23 -1.14
N ALA A 192 2.25 -23.05 -0.92
CA ALA A 192 3.63 -22.86 -0.46
C ALA A 192 3.82 -23.42 0.94
N ALA A 193 2.90 -23.10 1.86
CA ALA A 193 2.93 -23.59 3.25
C ALA A 193 2.81 -25.12 3.34
N GLY A 194 1.93 -25.72 2.52
CA GLY A 194 1.74 -27.19 2.48
C GLY A 194 2.99 -27.92 2.03
N LYS A 195 3.75 -27.39 1.08
CA LYS A 195 5.02 -27.97 0.59
C LYS A 195 6.11 -27.93 1.67
N THR A 196 6.19 -26.84 2.42
CA THR A 196 7.16 -26.68 3.52
C THR A 196 6.91 -27.69 4.64
N GLY A 197 5.64 -27.98 4.95
CA GLY A 197 5.23 -28.95 5.97
C GLY A 197 5.47 -30.42 5.59
N SER A 198 5.47 -30.74 4.28
CA SER A 198 5.61 -32.12 3.79
C SER A 198 7.08 -32.60 3.66
N THR A 199 8.07 -31.70 3.82
CA THR A 199 9.50 -32.02 3.64
C THR A 199 10.18 -32.40 4.96
N ARG A 200 9.43 -32.57 6.02
CA ARG A 200 9.87 -33.05 7.34
C ARG A 200 9.25 -34.39 7.65
#